data_27eeea5ad64bba651d269a9189fc56d5
#
_entry.id   27eeea5ad64bba651d269a9189fc56d5
#
_cell.length_a   1.000
_cell.length_b   1.000
_cell.length_c   1.000
_cell.angle_alpha   90.00
_cell.angle_beta   90.00
_cell.angle_gamma   90.00
#
_symmetry.space_group_name_H-M   'P 1'
#
loop_
_entity.id
_entity.type
_entity.pdbx_description
1 polymer ?
#
loop_
_entity_poly.entity_id
_entity_poly.type
_entity_poly.pdbx_seq_one_letter_code
_entity_poly.pdbx_strand_id
1 'polypeptide(L)'
;MPQTNPVPSPGAAVHAAIAGPVVMIGFGSIGRGTLPLIDRHLGFDRARAVVIEPNGHDRGIVEQYGFALIETAVTADNYRELLTPLLTAGEGQGFCVNLSVDTSSVDIMRLCRELGVLYIDTVVEPWPGFYYDPATDNALRTNQALRSTATDERRRSPGGTTAVSCCGANPGMVSWFVKQALVDLVSELGIEADEPAAGDRAGWAEYMRLAGVKGIHIAERDTQRTRSPKPIDTFWNTWSVDGFISEGLQPAELGWGTHEKWMPANARTFDDLSAPGIFLEQPGAETRVRTWCPSHGQQYGFLVTHNEALSISDFFTVRGADGTVEFRPTCHYAYHPCNDAVLSFHELFGAAGRWPSQQHVLDEHEIVDGRDELGVLLYGHERNAFWFGSQLTIEEARELAPFQNATGLQVTSAVLAGMVWALENPEAGIVETDDMDHRRCLEIQYPYLGTVAGVYTDWTPLTDRPGLFAEDLDPDDPWQFRNVLVH
;
A
#
# COMPACT_ATOMS: atom_id res chain seq x y z
N MET A 1 3.83 -17.84 22.60
CA MET A 1 3.12 -16.61 23.02
C MET A 1 3.49 -15.56 22.00
N PRO A 2 2.58 -14.71 21.52
CA PRO A 2 2.96 -13.64 20.60
C PRO A 2 4.04 -12.78 21.27
N GLN A 3 5.14 -12.52 20.55
CA GLN A 3 6.12 -11.54 20.98
C GLN A 3 5.50 -10.16 20.70
N THR A 4 5.00 -9.51 21.73
CA THR A 4 4.57 -8.12 21.64
C THR A 4 5.77 -7.23 21.97
N ASN A 5 6.27 -6.49 21.02
CA ASN A 5 7.18 -5.40 21.31
C ASN A 5 6.40 -4.27 22.03
N PRO A 6 6.87 -3.75 23.18
CA PRO A 6 6.22 -2.60 23.80
C PRO A 6 6.32 -1.40 22.83
N VAL A 7 5.17 -0.93 22.35
CA VAL A 7 5.08 0.27 21.51
C VAL A 7 5.46 1.49 22.38
N PRO A 8 6.51 2.24 22.01
CA PRO A 8 6.80 3.50 22.70
C PRO A 8 5.62 4.45 22.46
N SER A 9 5.16 5.13 23.51
CA SER A 9 4.22 6.24 23.34
C SER A 9 4.80 7.27 22.38
N PRO A 10 4.02 7.87 21.44
CA PRO A 10 4.52 8.84 20.50
C PRO A 10 5.08 10.05 21.25
N GLY A 11 6.39 10.04 21.48
CA GLY A 11 7.12 11.21 21.98
C GLY A 11 7.17 12.27 20.88
N ALA A 12 7.28 13.54 21.26
CA ALA A 12 7.45 14.66 20.35
C ALA A 12 8.86 14.71 19.70
N ALA A 13 9.37 13.55 19.26
CA ALA A 13 10.66 13.49 18.61
C ALA A 13 10.56 14.08 17.19
N VAL A 14 11.30 15.15 16.93
CA VAL A 14 11.51 15.65 15.56
C VAL A 14 12.57 14.77 14.92
N HIS A 15 12.18 14.01 13.89
CA HIS A 15 13.06 13.05 13.22
C HIS A 15 13.98 13.70 12.20
N ALA A 16 13.49 14.72 11.47
CA ALA A 16 14.24 15.40 10.42
C ALA A 16 13.73 16.83 10.21
N ALA A 17 14.43 17.60 9.37
CA ALA A 17 14.02 18.95 8.96
C ALA A 17 14.06 19.11 7.43
N ILE A 18 13.04 19.78 6.88
CA ILE A 18 12.94 20.16 5.48
C ILE A 18 13.51 21.57 5.32
N ALA A 19 14.59 21.70 4.59
CA ALA A 19 15.30 22.97 4.44
C ALA A 19 14.61 23.95 3.47
N GLY A 20 13.86 23.42 2.52
CA GLY A 20 13.14 24.17 1.50
C GLY A 20 11.63 24.23 1.73
N PRO A 21 10.84 24.54 0.68
CA PRO A 21 9.39 24.57 0.74
C PRO A 21 8.78 23.16 0.92
N VAL A 22 7.59 23.10 1.52
CA VAL A 22 6.75 21.91 1.61
C VAL A 22 5.50 22.12 0.78
N VAL A 23 5.27 21.30 -0.22
CA VAL A 23 4.08 21.38 -1.08
C VAL A 23 3.34 20.05 -1.01
N MET A 24 2.12 20.09 -0.48
CA MET A 24 1.20 18.94 -0.45
C MET A 24 0.15 19.11 -1.55
N ILE A 25 -0.04 18.09 -2.36
CA ILE A 25 -1.06 18.02 -3.41
C ILE A 25 -2.12 17.02 -2.97
N GLY A 26 -3.37 17.46 -2.88
CA GLY A 26 -4.49 16.70 -2.35
C GLY A 26 -4.65 16.81 -0.82
N PHE A 27 -5.87 17.09 -0.37
CA PHE A 27 -6.20 17.24 1.05
C PHE A 27 -7.49 16.50 1.41
N GLY A 28 -7.63 15.27 0.93
CA GLY A 28 -8.64 14.31 1.35
C GLY A 28 -8.37 13.74 2.76
N SER A 29 -8.94 12.58 3.08
CA SER A 29 -8.75 11.92 4.39
C SER A 29 -7.28 11.69 4.73
N ILE A 30 -6.47 11.25 3.76
CA ILE A 30 -5.04 11.00 3.98
C ILE A 30 -4.25 12.30 4.15
N GLY A 31 -4.54 13.34 3.37
CA GLY A 31 -3.90 14.66 3.54
C GLY A 31 -4.18 15.28 4.91
N ARG A 32 -5.44 15.24 5.35
CA ARG A 32 -5.86 15.70 6.68
C ARG A 32 -5.13 14.97 7.80
N GLY A 33 -5.00 13.65 7.67
CA GLY A 33 -4.33 12.82 8.67
C GLY A 33 -2.80 12.93 8.64
N THR A 34 -2.19 13.18 7.48
CA THR A 34 -0.74 13.32 7.35
C THR A 34 -0.22 14.63 7.93
N LEU A 35 -0.97 15.70 7.79
CA LEU A 35 -0.56 17.05 8.21
C LEU A 35 -0.17 17.15 9.71
N PRO A 36 -0.97 16.61 10.67
CA PRO A 36 -0.59 16.58 12.09
C PRO A 36 0.70 15.81 12.38
N LEU A 37 0.99 14.76 11.61
CA LEU A 37 2.21 13.97 11.77
C LEU A 37 3.44 14.73 11.24
N ILE A 38 3.30 15.41 10.10
CA ILE A 38 4.34 16.33 9.59
C ILE A 38 4.63 17.42 10.62
N ASP A 39 3.61 18.08 11.14
CA ASP A 39 3.76 19.16 12.14
C ASP A 39 4.43 18.69 13.43
N ARG A 40 4.14 17.47 13.86
CA ARG A 40 4.70 16.88 15.09
C ARG A 40 6.15 16.43 14.94
N HIS A 41 6.54 15.90 13.78
CA HIS A 41 7.76 15.13 13.62
C HIS A 41 8.78 15.69 12.66
N LEU A 42 8.43 16.73 11.87
CA LEU A 42 9.32 17.36 10.92
C LEU A 42 9.49 18.85 11.23
N GLY A 43 10.74 19.32 11.21
CA GLY A 43 11.02 20.75 11.22
C GLY A 43 10.86 21.33 9.81
N PHE A 44 10.10 22.41 9.64
CA PHE A 44 9.95 23.11 8.35
C PHE A 44 9.55 24.58 8.54
N ASP A 45 9.74 25.38 7.49
CA ASP A 45 9.32 26.77 7.47
C ASP A 45 7.85 26.91 7.01
N ARG A 46 6.96 27.21 7.97
CA ARG A 46 5.53 27.38 7.70
C ARG A 46 5.21 28.48 6.68
N ALA A 47 6.05 29.50 6.54
CA ALA A 47 5.86 30.53 5.54
C ALA A 47 6.02 30.02 4.09
N ARG A 48 6.60 28.83 3.91
CA ARG A 48 6.81 28.16 2.63
C ARG A 48 6.09 26.82 2.55
N ALA A 49 5.09 26.60 3.40
CA ALA A 49 4.30 25.37 3.43
C ALA A 49 2.93 25.61 2.78
N VAL A 50 2.59 24.81 1.78
CA VAL A 50 1.41 25.00 0.94
C VAL A 50 0.68 23.68 0.74
N VAL A 51 -0.65 23.73 0.84
CA VAL A 51 -1.56 22.65 0.40
C VAL A 51 -2.26 23.11 -0.87
N ILE A 52 -2.34 22.27 -1.89
CA ILE A 52 -3.10 22.49 -3.11
C ILE A 52 -4.26 21.51 -3.14
N GLU A 53 -5.48 22.03 -3.08
CA GLU A 53 -6.72 21.24 -3.02
C GLU A 53 -7.85 22.01 -3.75
N PRO A 54 -8.59 21.36 -4.68
CA PRO A 54 -9.62 22.05 -5.46
C PRO A 54 -10.76 22.66 -4.63
N ASN A 55 -11.07 22.05 -3.48
CA ASN A 55 -12.12 22.54 -2.60
C ASN A 55 -11.57 23.14 -1.31
N GLY A 56 -12.27 24.13 -0.76
CA GLY A 56 -11.85 24.85 0.45
C GLY A 56 -12.48 24.34 1.75
N HIS A 57 -13.08 23.14 1.76
CA HIS A 57 -13.82 22.65 2.93
C HIS A 57 -12.96 22.57 4.18
N ASP A 58 -11.73 22.11 4.05
CA ASP A 58 -10.79 21.89 5.16
C ASP A 58 -9.80 23.05 5.37
N ARG A 59 -10.06 24.23 4.81
CA ARG A 59 -9.23 25.44 4.99
C ARG A 59 -8.82 25.69 6.43
N GLY A 60 -9.77 25.57 7.37
CA GLY A 60 -9.51 25.82 8.79
C GLY A 60 -8.47 24.85 9.38
N ILE A 61 -8.44 23.60 8.92
CA ILE A 61 -7.44 22.60 9.34
C ILE A 61 -6.07 22.97 8.75
N VAL A 62 -6.00 23.28 7.46
CA VAL A 62 -4.77 23.68 6.78
C VAL A 62 -4.12 24.88 7.47
N GLU A 63 -4.90 25.93 7.74
CA GLU A 63 -4.44 27.17 8.39
C GLU A 63 -4.04 26.93 9.86
N GLN A 64 -4.70 26.02 10.58
CA GLN A 64 -4.37 25.65 11.96
C GLN A 64 -2.92 25.13 12.07
N TYR A 65 -2.45 24.37 11.07
CA TYR A 65 -1.08 23.85 11.01
C TYR A 65 -0.10 24.80 10.32
N GLY A 66 -0.55 26.02 9.97
CA GLY A 66 0.29 27.08 9.41
C GLY A 66 0.65 26.90 7.94
N PHE A 67 -0.12 26.09 7.20
CA PHE A 67 0.00 25.96 5.75
C PHE A 67 -0.91 26.99 5.04
N ALA A 68 -0.48 27.46 3.88
CA ALA A 68 -1.36 28.19 2.97
C ALA A 68 -2.17 27.22 2.11
N LEU A 69 -3.45 27.52 1.87
CA LEU A 69 -4.29 26.74 0.96
C LEU A 69 -4.42 27.45 -0.39
N ILE A 70 -4.10 26.74 -1.49
CA ILE A 70 -4.36 27.15 -2.87
C ILE A 70 -5.52 26.30 -3.40
N GLU A 71 -6.69 26.95 -3.58
CA GLU A 71 -7.91 26.30 -4.08
C GLU A 71 -7.83 26.18 -5.62
N THR A 72 -7.16 25.14 -6.09
CA THR A 72 -7.07 24.83 -7.53
C THR A 72 -6.78 23.36 -7.75
N ALA A 73 -7.23 22.82 -8.89
CA ALA A 73 -6.86 21.48 -9.31
C ALA A 73 -5.48 21.50 -10.02
N VAL A 74 -4.65 20.51 -9.72
CA VAL A 74 -3.44 20.21 -10.50
C VAL A 74 -3.87 19.38 -11.71
N THR A 75 -3.53 19.82 -12.91
CA THR A 75 -3.90 19.17 -14.17
C THR A 75 -2.69 19.00 -15.09
N ALA A 76 -2.81 18.17 -16.12
CA ALA A 76 -1.78 17.99 -17.12
C ALA A 76 -1.35 19.32 -17.81
N ASP A 77 -2.28 20.28 -17.91
CA ASP A 77 -2.02 21.56 -18.57
C ASP A 77 -1.34 22.59 -17.67
N ASN A 78 -1.56 22.53 -16.33
CA ASN A 78 -1.11 23.59 -15.43
C ASN A 78 -0.02 23.17 -14.42
N TYR A 79 0.28 21.87 -14.24
CA TYR A 79 1.12 21.40 -13.14
C TYR A 79 2.50 22.05 -13.09
N ARG A 80 3.15 22.25 -14.23
CA ARG A 80 4.49 22.88 -14.29
C ARG A 80 4.45 24.36 -13.90
N GLU A 81 3.49 25.11 -14.44
CA GLU A 81 3.34 26.54 -14.16
C GLU A 81 2.96 26.77 -12.69
N LEU A 82 2.07 25.94 -12.14
CA LEU A 82 1.59 26.04 -10.78
C LEU A 82 2.65 25.60 -9.75
N LEU A 83 3.27 24.44 -9.95
CA LEU A 83 4.14 23.82 -8.95
C LEU A 83 5.56 24.39 -8.93
N THR A 84 6.13 24.76 -10.08
CA THR A 84 7.53 25.23 -10.15
C THR A 84 7.82 26.37 -9.17
N PRO A 85 7.06 27.48 -9.15
CA PRO A 85 7.34 28.58 -8.22
C PRO A 85 7.16 28.20 -6.75
N LEU A 86 6.24 27.26 -6.43
CA LEU A 86 6.01 26.80 -5.07
C LEU A 86 7.14 25.89 -4.58
N LEU A 87 7.56 24.95 -5.42
CA LEU A 87 8.61 23.97 -5.13
C LEU A 87 10.03 24.60 -5.06
N THR A 88 10.22 25.77 -5.66
CA THR A 88 11.49 26.51 -5.67
C THR A 88 11.45 27.78 -4.82
N ALA A 89 10.47 27.94 -3.95
CA ALA A 89 10.31 29.12 -3.11
C ALA A 89 11.41 29.23 -2.04
N GLY A 90 12.36 30.16 -2.23
CA GLY A 90 13.49 30.39 -1.32
C GLY A 90 14.63 29.39 -1.50
N GLU A 91 15.47 29.26 -0.46
CA GLU A 91 16.63 28.36 -0.47
C GLU A 91 16.33 27.03 0.19
N GLY A 92 17.17 26.02 -0.11
CA GLY A 92 17.11 24.67 0.49
C GLY A 92 16.29 23.70 -0.36
N GLN A 93 16.51 22.40 -0.10
CA GLN A 93 15.81 21.33 -0.78
C GLN A 93 14.36 21.21 -0.26
N GLY A 94 13.40 21.36 -1.15
CA GLY A 94 11.98 21.23 -0.87
C GLY A 94 11.50 19.80 -0.81
N PHE A 95 10.23 19.63 -0.40
CA PHE A 95 9.55 18.34 -0.37
C PHE A 95 8.15 18.45 -1.00
N CYS A 96 7.84 17.61 -1.98
CA CYS A 96 6.51 17.45 -2.57
C CYS A 96 5.86 16.16 -2.03
N VAL A 97 4.67 16.31 -1.43
CA VAL A 97 3.86 15.21 -0.91
C VAL A 97 2.61 15.10 -1.77
N ASN A 98 2.54 14.10 -2.65
CA ASN A 98 1.42 13.92 -3.57
C ASN A 98 0.44 12.87 -3.01
N LEU A 99 -0.71 13.33 -2.52
CA LEU A 99 -1.78 12.50 -1.95
C LEU A 99 -3.10 12.69 -2.74
N SER A 100 -3.00 13.17 -3.96
CA SER A 100 -4.14 13.43 -4.83
C SER A 100 -4.47 12.21 -5.69
N VAL A 101 -5.76 12.05 -6.03
CA VAL A 101 -6.24 11.19 -7.10
C VAL A 101 -6.19 11.95 -8.44
N ASP A 102 -6.19 11.23 -9.55
CA ASP A 102 -6.24 11.82 -10.90
C ASP A 102 -5.11 12.85 -11.22
N THR A 103 -3.97 12.73 -10.51
CA THR A 103 -2.80 13.60 -10.76
C THR A 103 -1.58 12.75 -11.04
N SER A 104 -1.05 12.80 -12.25
CA SER A 104 0.03 11.90 -12.69
C SER A 104 1.25 11.93 -11.75
N SER A 105 1.45 10.84 -11.04
CA SER A 105 2.60 10.65 -10.15
C SER A 105 3.92 10.81 -10.90
N VAL A 106 4.04 10.20 -12.08
CA VAL A 106 5.31 10.19 -12.85
C VAL A 106 5.67 11.57 -13.37
N ASP A 107 4.67 12.37 -13.83
CA ASP A 107 4.95 13.72 -14.32
C ASP A 107 5.35 14.66 -13.19
N ILE A 108 4.69 14.57 -12.03
CA ILE A 108 5.04 15.35 -10.83
C ILE A 108 6.41 14.91 -10.30
N MET A 109 6.65 13.60 -10.19
CA MET A 109 7.93 13.02 -9.77
C MET A 109 9.09 13.51 -10.66
N ARG A 110 8.89 13.50 -11.98
CA ARG A 110 9.87 14.01 -12.95
C ARG A 110 10.16 15.49 -12.73
N LEU A 111 9.11 16.31 -12.57
CA LEU A 111 9.26 17.74 -12.28
C LEU A 111 10.04 17.96 -10.97
N CYS A 112 9.69 17.26 -9.90
CA CYS A 112 10.39 17.37 -8.62
C CYS A 112 11.88 17.04 -8.76
N ARG A 113 12.22 15.96 -9.46
CA ARG A 113 13.61 15.55 -9.70
C ARG A 113 14.37 16.54 -10.57
N GLU A 114 13.74 17.12 -11.60
CA GLU A 114 14.30 18.23 -12.42
C GLU A 114 14.65 19.46 -11.57
N LEU A 115 13.85 19.73 -10.53
CA LEU A 115 14.01 20.87 -9.62
C LEU A 115 14.88 20.57 -8.38
N GLY A 116 15.33 19.32 -8.20
CA GLY A 116 16.10 18.90 -7.01
C GLY A 116 15.23 18.81 -5.74
N VAL A 117 13.93 18.60 -5.86
CA VAL A 117 12.94 18.52 -4.79
C VAL A 117 12.64 17.05 -4.46
N LEU A 118 12.60 16.68 -3.19
CA LEU A 118 12.19 15.35 -2.74
C LEU A 118 10.71 15.12 -3.03
N TYR A 119 10.35 13.87 -3.29
CA TYR A 119 8.98 13.49 -3.67
C TYR A 119 8.54 12.24 -2.91
N ILE A 120 7.25 12.18 -2.59
CA ILE A 120 6.57 10.98 -2.09
C ILE A 120 5.13 10.95 -2.59
N ASP A 121 4.63 9.75 -2.92
CA ASP A 121 3.21 9.45 -3.11
C ASP A 121 2.80 8.17 -2.37
N THR A 122 1.50 7.91 -2.31
CA THR A 122 0.94 6.68 -1.74
C THR A 122 0.52 5.66 -2.81
N VAL A 123 0.43 6.09 -4.07
CA VAL A 123 0.02 5.28 -5.23
C VAL A 123 0.55 5.93 -6.51
N VAL A 124 0.83 5.13 -7.53
CA VAL A 124 1.13 5.66 -8.87
C VAL A 124 -0.18 6.01 -9.57
N GLU A 125 -0.56 7.28 -9.51
CA GLU A 125 -1.75 7.80 -10.21
C GLU A 125 -1.43 8.24 -11.64
N PRO A 126 -2.34 7.99 -12.60
CA PRO A 126 -2.31 8.60 -13.92
C PRO A 126 -3.06 9.93 -13.93
N TRP A 127 -3.03 10.65 -15.07
CA TRP A 127 -4.02 11.72 -15.32
C TRP A 127 -5.43 11.13 -15.55
N PRO A 128 -6.52 11.94 -15.37
CA PRO A 128 -7.90 11.48 -15.47
C PRO A 128 -8.23 10.72 -16.75
N GLY A 129 -9.09 9.71 -16.65
CA GLY A 129 -9.60 8.95 -17.78
C GLY A 129 -8.94 7.58 -18.01
N PHE A 130 -7.87 7.27 -17.31
CA PHE A 130 -7.13 6.00 -17.45
C PHE A 130 -7.97 4.76 -17.12
N TYR A 131 -8.70 4.80 -16.01
CA TYR A 131 -9.34 3.59 -15.44
C TYR A 131 -10.63 3.17 -16.14
N TYR A 132 -11.34 4.10 -16.80
CA TYR A 132 -12.74 3.93 -17.18
C TYR A 132 -13.00 3.91 -18.69
N ASP A 133 -11.97 3.97 -19.53
CA ASP A 133 -12.14 3.82 -20.97
C ASP A 133 -12.38 2.34 -21.32
N PRO A 134 -13.61 1.93 -21.73
CA PRO A 134 -13.91 0.55 -22.06
C PRO A 134 -13.19 0.05 -23.33
N ALA A 135 -12.61 0.94 -24.14
CA ALA A 135 -11.81 0.59 -25.31
C ALA A 135 -10.37 0.20 -24.94
N THR A 136 -9.90 0.54 -23.74
CA THR A 136 -8.56 0.21 -23.28
C THR A 136 -8.47 -1.26 -22.89
N ASP A 137 -7.46 -1.98 -23.40
CA ASP A 137 -7.18 -3.38 -23.01
C ASP A 137 -6.99 -3.51 -21.49
N ASN A 138 -7.48 -4.59 -20.91
CA ASN A 138 -7.38 -4.84 -19.47
C ASN A 138 -5.92 -4.83 -18.97
N ALA A 139 -4.96 -5.30 -19.76
CA ALA A 139 -3.55 -5.26 -19.40
C ALA A 139 -3.00 -3.85 -19.14
N LEU A 140 -3.56 -2.84 -19.81
CA LEU A 140 -3.17 -1.44 -19.65
C LEU A 140 -3.85 -0.75 -18.45
N ARG A 141 -4.87 -1.39 -17.85
CA ARG A 141 -5.59 -0.90 -16.67
C ARG A 141 -5.15 -1.57 -15.37
N THR A 142 -4.00 -2.20 -15.36
CA THR A 142 -3.43 -2.91 -14.21
C THR A 142 -2.45 -2.04 -13.44
N ASN A 143 -2.17 -2.39 -12.18
CA ASN A 143 -1.09 -1.76 -11.42
C ASN A 143 0.28 -2.04 -12.03
N GLN A 144 0.49 -3.19 -12.71
CA GLN A 144 1.73 -3.43 -13.44
C GLN A 144 1.95 -2.39 -14.55
N ALA A 145 0.91 -2.00 -15.26
CA ALA A 145 1.02 -0.96 -16.29
C ALA A 145 1.43 0.39 -15.68
N LEU A 146 0.81 0.78 -14.56
CA LEU A 146 1.14 2.00 -13.83
C LEU A 146 2.56 1.94 -13.24
N ARG A 147 2.89 0.85 -12.54
CA ARG A 147 4.22 0.59 -11.98
C ARG A 147 5.32 0.66 -13.05
N SER A 148 5.02 0.13 -14.25
CA SER A 148 5.96 0.17 -15.37
C SER A 148 6.33 1.59 -15.75
N THR A 149 5.44 2.58 -15.66
CA THR A 149 5.74 3.98 -15.96
C THR A 149 6.77 4.56 -15.00
N ALA A 150 6.67 4.29 -13.71
CA ALA A 150 7.62 4.74 -12.69
C ALA A 150 8.96 4.00 -12.77
N THR A 151 8.93 2.67 -12.98
CA THR A 151 10.15 1.87 -13.12
C THR A 151 10.89 2.15 -14.42
N ASP A 152 10.20 2.50 -15.50
CA ASP A 152 10.80 2.99 -16.74
C ASP A 152 11.50 4.33 -16.54
N GLU A 153 10.90 5.23 -15.78
CA GLU A 153 11.53 6.51 -15.45
C GLU A 153 12.78 6.29 -14.59
N ARG A 154 12.74 5.37 -13.62
CA ARG A 154 13.90 4.95 -12.83
C ARG A 154 15.03 4.42 -13.71
N ARG A 155 14.72 3.60 -14.74
CA ARG A 155 15.69 3.04 -15.67
C ARG A 155 16.29 4.13 -16.59
N ARG A 156 15.48 5.10 -17.04
CA ARG A 156 15.94 6.21 -17.91
C ARG A 156 16.83 7.20 -17.17
N SER A 157 16.55 7.42 -15.89
CA SER A 157 17.24 8.42 -15.07
C SER A 157 17.62 7.83 -13.70
N PRO A 158 18.63 6.94 -13.65
CA PRO A 158 19.06 6.29 -12.40
C PRO A 158 19.73 7.29 -11.47
N GLY A 159 19.57 7.12 -10.15
CA GLY A 159 20.12 8.01 -9.13
C GLY A 159 19.48 9.41 -9.12
N GLY A 160 20.17 10.37 -8.52
CA GLY A 160 19.69 11.75 -8.36
C GLY A 160 18.66 11.90 -7.25
N THR A 161 17.94 13.01 -7.24
CA THR A 161 17.01 13.36 -6.15
C THR A 161 16.00 12.25 -5.85
N THR A 162 15.84 11.97 -4.57
CA THR A 162 14.97 10.89 -4.10
C THR A 162 13.50 11.18 -4.39
N ALA A 163 12.85 10.19 -4.98
CA ALA A 163 11.42 10.12 -5.16
C ALA A 163 10.93 8.75 -4.68
N VAL A 164 10.15 8.74 -3.59
CA VAL A 164 9.57 7.53 -3.01
C VAL A 164 8.21 7.30 -3.65
N SER A 165 8.06 6.16 -4.30
CA SER A 165 6.82 5.77 -4.98
C SER A 165 6.06 4.74 -4.17
N CYS A 166 4.75 4.90 -4.07
CA CYS A 166 3.82 3.98 -3.41
C CYS A 166 4.17 3.73 -1.93
N CYS A 167 4.15 4.78 -1.11
CA CYS A 167 4.46 4.71 0.31
C CYS A 167 3.26 5.10 1.19
N GLY A 168 2.37 4.14 1.39
CA GLY A 168 1.27 4.15 2.34
C GLY A 168 1.32 2.91 3.24
N ALA A 169 0.17 2.40 3.66
CA ALA A 169 0.12 1.13 4.40
C ALA A 169 0.36 -0.05 3.46
N ASN A 170 -0.42 -0.12 2.42
CA ASN A 170 -0.33 -1.04 1.28
C ASN A 170 -0.87 -0.31 0.03
N PRO A 171 0.01 -0.03 -0.93
CA PRO A 171 1.46 -0.26 -0.94
C PRO A 171 2.22 0.58 0.10
N GLY A 172 3.33 0.02 0.60
CA GLY A 172 4.22 0.74 1.51
C GLY A 172 4.69 -0.08 2.71
N MET A 173 4.11 0.13 3.88
CA MET A 173 4.43 -0.52 5.16
C MET A 173 4.54 -2.05 5.04
N VAL A 174 3.69 -2.68 4.28
CA VAL A 174 3.69 -4.16 4.13
C VAL A 174 4.99 -4.70 3.53
N SER A 175 5.70 -3.93 2.70
CA SER A 175 7.04 -4.29 2.22
C SER A 175 8.05 -4.35 3.38
N TRP A 176 7.95 -3.44 4.33
CA TRP A 176 8.76 -3.45 5.55
C TRP A 176 8.38 -4.61 6.47
N PHE A 177 7.09 -4.91 6.57
CA PHE A 177 6.60 -6.07 7.32
C PHE A 177 7.10 -7.40 6.73
N VAL A 178 7.17 -7.56 5.40
CA VAL A 178 7.74 -8.75 4.77
C VAL A 178 9.21 -8.94 5.18
N LYS A 179 10.02 -7.87 5.15
CA LYS A 179 11.42 -7.94 5.56
C LYS A 179 11.56 -8.29 7.05
N GLN A 180 10.80 -7.63 7.92
CA GLN A 180 10.84 -7.93 9.36
C GLN A 180 10.37 -9.36 9.65
N ALA A 181 9.28 -9.78 9.04
CA ALA A 181 8.77 -11.15 9.17
C ALA A 181 9.78 -12.20 8.72
N LEU A 182 10.53 -11.94 7.64
CA LEU A 182 11.61 -12.81 7.18
C LEU A 182 12.76 -12.89 8.16
N VAL A 183 13.17 -11.77 8.74
CA VAL A 183 14.23 -11.74 9.76
C VAL A 183 13.83 -12.57 10.97
N ASP A 184 12.61 -12.38 11.46
CA ASP A 184 12.08 -13.14 12.60
C ASP A 184 11.99 -14.63 12.27
N LEU A 185 11.45 -14.98 11.10
CA LEU A 185 11.30 -16.35 10.63
C LEU A 185 12.64 -17.08 10.49
N VAL A 186 13.64 -16.47 9.83
CA VAL A 186 14.98 -17.05 9.63
C VAL A 186 15.65 -17.30 10.99
N SER A 187 15.55 -16.32 11.91
CA SER A 187 16.06 -16.48 13.28
C SER A 187 15.40 -17.63 14.02
N GLU A 188 14.06 -17.76 13.95
CA GLU A 188 13.30 -18.79 14.64
C GLU A 188 13.41 -20.19 14.00
N LEU A 189 13.72 -20.27 12.72
CA LEU A 189 14.06 -21.52 12.03
C LEU A 189 15.52 -21.97 12.30
N GLY A 190 16.33 -21.11 12.93
CA GLY A 190 17.74 -21.39 13.19
C GLY A 190 18.59 -21.47 11.93
N ILE A 191 18.20 -20.75 10.88
CA ILE A 191 18.95 -20.68 9.62
C ILE A 191 20.13 -19.73 9.83
N GLU A 192 21.35 -20.24 9.62
CA GLU A 192 22.57 -19.42 9.68
C GLU A 192 22.74 -18.62 8.38
N ALA A 193 22.19 -17.40 8.36
CA ALA A 193 22.33 -16.46 7.26
C ALA A 193 22.31 -15.02 7.81
N ASP A 194 23.21 -14.19 7.29
CA ASP A 194 23.24 -12.77 7.64
C ASP A 194 22.09 -12.03 6.98
N GLU A 195 21.52 -11.06 7.71
CA GLU A 195 20.49 -10.17 7.16
C GLU A 195 21.07 -9.33 6.02
N PRO A 196 20.44 -9.28 4.84
CA PRO A 196 20.92 -8.48 3.72
C PRO A 196 20.81 -6.98 4.00
N ALA A 197 21.66 -6.16 3.37
CA ALA A 197 21.52 -4.70 3.39
C ALA A 197 20.17 -4.27 2.76
N ALA A 198 19.62 -3.13 3.17
CA ALA A 198 18.27 -2.70 2.82
C ALA A 198 17.91 -2.79 1.33
N GLY A 199 18.78 -2.27 0.44
CA GLY A 199 18.58 -2.28 -1.02
C GLY A 199 19.18 -3.48 -1.74
N ASP A 200 19.73 -4.48 -1.03
CA ASP A 200 20.31 -5.68 -1.64
C ASP A 200 19.21 -6.67 -2.07
N ARG A 201 18.59 -6.40 -3.22
CA ARG A 201 17.53 -7.24 -3.79
C ARG A 201 17.94 -8.71 -3.94
N ALA A 202 19.16 -8.97 -4.41
CA ALA A 202 19.64 -10.34 -4.61
C ALA A 202 19.80 -11.08 -3.28
N GLY A 203 20.39 -10.40 -2.28
CA GLY A 203 20.51 -10.93 -0.92
C GLY A 203 19.14 -11.21 -0.28
N TRP A 204 18.18 -10.30 -0.35
CA TRP A 204 16.84 -10.48 0.19
C TRP A 204 16.06 -11.59 -0.52
N ALA A 205 16.17 -11.69 -1.85
CA ALA A 205 15.53 -12.77 -2.61
C ALA A 205 16.08 -14.15 -2.20
N GLU A 206 17.39 -14.27 -2.06
CA GLU A 206 18.03 -15.50 -1.59
C GLU A 206 17.67 -15.81 -0.13
N TYR A 207 17.57 -14.78 0.72
CA TYR A 207 17.18 -14.90 2.13
C TYR A 207 15.75 -15.47 2.26
N MET A 208 14.80 -15.00 1.43
CA MET A 208 13.45 -15.56 1.34
C MET A 208 13.46 -17.01 0.83
N ARG A 209 14.25 -17.31 -0.20
CA ARG A 209 14.37 -18.65 -0.74
C ARG A 209 14.91 -19.63 0.31
N LEU A 210 15.93 -19.23 1.08
CA LEU A 210 16.51 -20.03 2.17
C LEU A 210 15.49 -20.27 3.31
N ALA A 211 14.64 -19.29 3.63
CA ALA A 211 13.57 -19.46 4.59
C ALA A 211 12.47 -20.44 4.14
N GLY A 212 12.47 -20.84 2.86
CA GLY A 212 11.48 -21.77 2.29
C GLY A 212 10.10 -21.14 2.07
N VAL A 213 10.01 -19.81 2.06
CA VAL A 213 8.75 -19.09 1.81
C VAL A 213 8.36 -19.26 0.35
N LYS A 214 7.15 -19.76 0.09
CA LYS A 214 6.60 -19.90 -1.26
C LYS A 214 5.85 -18.66 -1.71
N GLY A 215 5.23 -17.96 -0.78
CA GLY A 215 4.49 -16.74 -1.10
C GLY A 215 4.00 -15.97 0.10
N ILE A 216 3.31 -14.88 -0.18
CA ILE A 216 2.83 -13.89 0.77
C ILE A 216 1.37 -13.55 0.44
N HIS A 217 0.48 -13.63 1.45
CA HIS A 217 -0.76 -12.88 1.42
C HIS A 217 -0.53 -11.55 2.14
N ILE A 218 -0.83 -10.44 1.51
CA ILE A 218 -1.09 -9.21 2.23
C ILE A 218 -2.50 -9.40 2.78
N ALA A 219 -2.58 -9.74 4.07
CA ALA A 219 -3.81 -10.22 4.70
C ALA A 219 -4.38 -9.13 5.59
N GLU A 220 -5.53 -8.61 5.18
CA GLU A 220 -6.16 -7.48 5.88
C GLU A 220 -7.62 -7.77 6.23
N ARG A 221 -7.98 -7.32 7.44
CA ARG A 221 -9.35 -7.32 7.95
C ARG A 221 -9.65 -6.00 8.64
N ASP A 222 -10.43 -5.15 7.98
CA ASP A 222 -11.03 -3.97 8.60
C ASP A 222 -12.39 -4.36 9.23
N THR A 223 -12.53 -4.11 10.54
CA THR A 223 -13.75 -4.35 11.31
C THR A 223 -14.38 -3.07 11.82
N GLN A 224 -13.86 -1.92 11.43
CA GLN A 224 -14.42 -0.63 11.81
C GLN A 224 -15.88 -0.52 11.35
N ARG A 225 -16.74 -0.06 12.21
CA ARG A 225 -18.18 0.03 11.95
C ARG A 225 -18.81 1.29 12.52
N THR A 226 -19.85 1.74 11.86
CA THR A 226 -20.67 2.87 12.30
C THR A 226 -21.88 2.38 13.11
N ARG A 227 -22.54 3.31 13.80
CA ARG A 227 -23.78 3.04 14.54
C ARG A 227 -24.97 2.90 13.60
N SER A 228 -25.00 3.70 12.57
CA SER A 228 -26.10 3.76 11.60
C SER A 228 -25.77 2.89 10.39
N PRO A 229 -26.77 2.23 9.81
CA PRO A 229 -26.53 1.50 8.56
C PRO A 229 -26.22 2.47 7.42
N LYS A 230 -25.42 2.00 6.48
CA LYS A 230 -25.10 2.72 5.24
C LYS A 230 -26.37 3.07 4.45
N PRO A 231 -26.53 4.34 4.00
CA PRO A 231 -27.64 4.69 3.10
C PRO A 231 -27.53 4.00 1.75
N ILE A 232 -28.68 3.79 1.11
CA ILE A 232 -28.76 3.31 -0.27
C ILE A 232 -28.16 4.37 -1.22
N ASP A 233 -27.55 3.92 -2.32
CA ASP A 233 -26.93 4.78 -3.35
C ASP A 233 -25.83 5.71 -2.82
N THR A 234 -25.15 5.26 -1.75
CA THR A 234 -23.97 5.92 -1.16
C THR A 234 -22.86 4.89 -1.03
N PHE A 235 -21.65 5.17 -1.49
CA PHE A 235 -20.49 4.31 -1.24
C PHE A 235 -19.78 4.75 0.04
N TRP A 236 -19.67 3.85 1.01
CA TRP A 236 -18.97 4.07 2.27
C TRP A 236 -17.67 3.27 2.32
N ASN A 237 -16.61 3.92 2.79
CA ASN A 237 -15.31 3.27 3.01
C ASN A 237 -14.56 3.98 4.15
N THR A 238 -13.52 3.36 4.70
CA THR A 238 -12.65 3.92 5.75
C THR A 238 -11.49 4.74 5.18
N TRP A 239 -11.29 4.75 3.87
CA TRP A 239 -10.31 5.55 3.14
C TRP A 239 -10.90 5.99 1.79
N SER A 240 -10.11 6.55 0.87
CA SER A 240 -10.59 7.11 -0.40
C SER A 240 -11.61 6.22 -1.10
N VAL A 241 -12.81 6.73 -1.33
CA VAL A 241 -13.86 6.00 -2.05
C VAL A 241 -13.53 5.90 -3.54
N ASP A 242 -13.04 6.98 -4.16
CA ASP A 242 -12.66 6.98 -5.58
C ASP A 242 -11.52 5.98 -5.84
N GLY A 243 -10.49 6.00 -4.99
CA GLY A 243 -9.39 5.04 -5.04
C GLY A 243 -9.89 3.60 -4.93
N PHE A 244 -10.76 3.32 -3.95
CA PHE A 244 -11.24 1.95 -3.72
C PHE A 244 -12.16 1.44 -4.84
N ILE A 245 -13.03 2.30 -5.41
CA ILE A 245 -13.82 1.92 -6.58
C ILE A 245 -12.91 1.60 -7.77
N SER A 246 -11.90 2.45 -8.01
CA SER A 246 -10.93 2.23 -9.09
C SER A 246 -10.19 0.90 -8.95
N GLU A 247 -9.65 0.62 -7.78
CA GLU A 247 -8.95 -0.65 -7.48
C GLU A 247 -9.89 -1.87 -7.58
N GLY A 248 -11.12 -1.74 -7.09
CA GLY A 248 -12.10 -2.82 -7.12
C GLY A 248 -12.62 -3.16 -8.51
N LEU A 249 -12.65 -2.18 -9.43
CA LEU A 249 -13.09 -2.36 -10.82
C LEU A 249 -11.94 -2.75 -11.76
N GLN A 250 -10.68 -2.51 -11.38
CA GLN A 250 -9.52 -2.98 -12.14
C GLN A 250 -9.45 -4.51 -12.15
N PRO A 251 -8.77 -5.12 -13.14
CA PRO A 251 -8.52 -6.56 -13.16
C PRO A 251 -7.87 -7.02 -11.85
N ALA A 252 -8.32 -8.13 -11.28
CA ALA A 252 -7.62 -8.78 -10.18
C ALA A 252 -6.19 -9.12 -10.62
N GLU A 253 -5.18 -8.78 -9.79
CA GLU A 253 -3.78 -8.87 -10.19
C GLU A 253 -2.94 -9.41 -9.04
N LEU A 254 -1.89 -10.18 -9.35
CA LEU A 254 -1.02 -10.77 -8.35
C LEU A 254 0.38 -11.08 -8.92
N GLY A 255 1.39 -11.05 -8.05
CA GLY A 255 2.70 -11.62 -8.32
C GLY A 255 2.60 -13.14 -8.47
N TRP A 256 3.25 -13.69 -9.50
CA TRP A 256 3.12 -15.10 -9.85
C TRP A 256 4.38 -15.90 -9.53
N GLY A 257 4.24 -16.79 -8.55
CA GLY A 257 5.35 -17.58 -7.99
C GLY A 257 5.78 -18.76 -8.85
N THR A 258 7.05 -19.12 -8.74
CA THR A 258 7.62 -20.26 -9.47
C THR A 258 7.16 -21.64 -8.98
N HIS A 259 6.53 -21.70 -7.80
CA HIS A 259 5.95 -22.93 -7.25
C HIS A 259 4.56 -23.25 -7.78
N GLU A 260 3.91 -22.29 -8.45
CA GLU A 260 2.55 -22.46 -8.98
C GLU A 260 2.54 -23.45 -10.17
N LYS A 261 1.67 -24.44 -10.08
CA LYS A 261 1.56 -25.53 -11.07
C LYS A 261 0.40 -25.34 -12.04
N TRP A 262 -0.54 -24.48 -11.70
CA TRP A 262 -1.78 -24.28 -12.44
C TRP A 262 -2.14 -22.82 -12.54
N MET A 263 -2.44 -22.35 -13.74
CA MET A 263 -2.87 -20.98 -14.01
C MET A 263 -4.40 -20.94 -14.19
N PRO A 264 -5.11 -19.98 -13.57
CA PRO A 264 -6.55 -19.79 -13.78
C PRO A 264 -6.90 -19.63 -15.25
N ALA A 265 -8.05 -20.18 -15.69
CA ALA A 265 -8.44 -20.16 -17.09
C ALA A 265 -8.68 -18.75 -17.65
N ASN A 266 -9.04 -17.79 -16.78
CA ASN A 266 -9.23 -16.38 -17.11
C ASN A 266 -7.99 -15.53 -16.81
N ALA A 267 -6.85 -16.14 -16.51
CA ALA A 267 -5.61 -15.41 -16.29
C ALA A 267 -4.94 -15.03 -17.61
N ARG A 268 -4.31 -13.85 -17.60
CA ARG A 268 -3.42 -13.39 -18.67
C ARG A 268 -2.06 -13.02 -18.08
N THR A 269 -1.02 -13.27 -18.86
CA THR A 269 0.33 -12.72 -18.62
C THR A 269 0.47 -11.39 -19.31
N PHE A 270 1.39 -10.58 -18.84
CA PHE A 270 1.76 -9.34 -19.51
C PHE A 270 2.61 -9.61 -20.76
N ASP A 271 2.54 -8.72 -21.75
CA ASP A 271 3.36 -8.79 -22.97
C ASP A 271 4.85 -8.63 -22.63
N ASP A 272 5.18 -7.82 -21.61
CA ASP A 272 6.51 -7.80 -21.01
C ASP A 272 6.73 -9.07 -20.17
N LEU A 273 7.46 -10.02 -20.73
CA LEU A 273 7.81 -11.30 -20.09
C LEU A 273 8.66 -11.14 -18.81
N SER A 274 9.20 -9.94 -18.56
CA SER A 274 9.90 -9.64 -17.31
C SER A 274 8.94 -9.26 -16.17
N ALA A 275 7.67 -8.99 -16.46
CA ALA A 275 6.66 -8.67 -15.46
C ALA A 275 6.54 -9.79 -14.41
N PRO A 276 6.45 -9.46 -13.11
CA PRO A 276 6.51 -10.44 -12.04
C PRO A 276 5.19 -11.16 -11.77
N GLY A 277 4.11 -10.83 -12.49
CA GLY A 277 2.76 -11.27 -12.15
C GLY A 277 1.89 -11.67 -13.32
N ILE A 278 0.64 -11.90 -12.97
CA ILE A 278 -0.48 -12.16 -13.88
C ILE A 278 -1.67 -11.30 -13.46
N PHE A 279 -2.65 -11.16 -14.35
CA PHE A 279 -3.95 -10.60 -13.98
C PHE A 279 -5.10 -11.51 -14.45
N LEU A 280 -6.25 -11.40 -13.79
CA LEU A 280 -7.46 -12.12 -14.14
C LEU A 280 -8.41 -11.20 -14.92
N GLU A 281 -9.07 -11.71 -15.95
CA GLU A 281 -10.03 -10.93 -16.72
C GLU A 281 -11.38 -10.82 -15.98
N GLN A 282 -11.32 -10.33 -14.73
CA GLN A 282 -12.48 -9.99 -13.90
C GLN A 282 -12.09 -8.95 -12.85
N PRO A 283 -13.04 -8.15 -12.35
CA PRO A 283 -12.78 -7.14 -11.33
C PRO A 283 -12.21 -7.73 -10.03
N GLY A 284 -11.28 -7.00 -9.40
CA GLY A 284 -10.70 -7.41 -8.13
C GLY A 284 -11.74 -7.60 -7.04
N ALA A 285 -12.71 -6.69 -6.94
CA ALA A 285 -13.78 -6.79 -5.93
C ALA A 285 -14.87 -7.85 -6.25
N GLU A 286 -14.82 -8.50 -7.41
CA GLU A 286 -15.61 -9.72 -7.71
C GLU A 286 -14.80 -11.01 -7.56
N THR A 287 -13.48 -10.91 -7.40
CA THR A 287 -12.60 -12.07 -7.18
C THR A 287 -12.46 -12.33 -5.68
N ARG A 288 -12.74 -13.54 -5.24
CA ARG A 288 -12.67 -13.94 -3.83
C ARG A 288 -11.49 -14.86 -3.58
N VAL A 289 -10.77 -14.60 -2.50
CA VAL A 289 -9.65 -15.43 -2.05
C VAL A 289 -9.80 -15.75 -0.56
N ARG A 290 -9.26 -16.90 -0.15
CA ARG A 290 -9.16 -17.27 1.26
C ARG A 290 -7.85 -16.72 1.83
N THR A 291 -7.93 -16.20 3.04
CA THR A 291 -6.76 -15.78 3.83
C THR A 291 -7.01 -15.98 5.32
N TRP A 292 -6.06 -15.59 6.14
CA TRP A 292 -6.09 -15.73 7.58
C TRP A 292 -5.49 -14.50 8.28
N CYS A 293 -6.15 -14.05 9.34
CA CYS A 293 -5.66 -13.00 10.25
C CYS A 293 -5.82 -13.48 11.70
N PRO A 294 -4.94 -13.04 12.63
CA PRO A 294 -4.95 -13.55 14.02
C PRO A 294 -6.28 -13.38 14.77
N SER A 295 -6.94 -12.23 14.63
CA SER A 295 -8.16 -11.93 15.39
C SER A 295 -9.42 -12.62 14.84
N HIS A 296 -9.42 -12.98 13.54
CA HIS A 296 -10.59 -13.53 12.84
C HIS A 296 -10.43 -14.97 12.40
N GLY A 297 -9.19 -15.48 12.39
CA GLY A 297 -8.90 -16.76 11.78
C GLY A 297 -9.07 -16.71 10.26
N GLN A 298 -9.63 -17.78 9.70
CA GLN A 298 -9.89 -17.89 8.26
C GLN A 298 -11.00 -16.96 7.78
N GLN A 299 -10.81 -16.33 6.63
CA GLN A 299 -11.78 -15.42 6.04
C GLN A 299 -11.72 -15.39 4.52
N TYR A 300 -12.74 -14.80 3.89
CA TYR A 300 -12.71 -14.37 2.51
C TYR A 300 -12.24 -12.92 2.41
N GLY A 301 -11.37 -12.65 1.43
CA GLY A 301 -11.03 -11.31 1.00
C GLY A 301 -11.35 -11.09 -0.47
N PHE A 302 -11.37 -9.84 -0.90
CA PHE A 302 -11.27 -9.47 -2.31
C PHE A 302 -9.82 -9.63 -2.76
N LEU A 303 -9.62 -10.07 -3.98
CA LEU A 303 -8.31 -10.01 -4.64
C LEU A 303 -8.24 -8.69 -5.42
N VAL A 304 -8.10 -7.59 -4.73
CA VAL A 304 -7.93 -6.29 -5.40
C VAL A 304 -6.51 -6.14 -5.94
N THR A 305 -6.40 -5.37 -7.02
CA THR A 305 -5.11 -5.04 -7.60
C THR A 305 -4.34 -4.08 -6.69
N HIS A 306 -3.06 -4.33 -6.47
CA HIS A 306 -2.19 -3.47 -5.69
C HIS A 306 -0.74 -3.56 -6.15
N ASN A 307 -0.04 -2.41 -6.12
CA ASN A 307 1.33 -2.30 -6.59
C ASN A 307 2.29 -3.25 -5.87
N GLU A 308 2.15 -3.38 -4.55
CA GLU A 308 3.07 -4.18 -3.74
C GLU A 308 2.96 -5.69 -4.00
N ALA A 309 1.81 -6.19 -4.47
CA ALA A 309 1.72 -7.59 -4.89
C ALA A 309 2.73 -7.91 -6.00
N LEU A 310 3.02 -6.93 -6.83
CA LEU A 310 3.97 -7.04 -7.93
C LEU A 310 5.39 -6.65 -7.50
N SER A 311 5.54 -5.52 -6.76
CA SER A 311 6.86 -5.03 -6.36
C SER A 311 7.55 -6.00 -5.39
N ILE A 312 6.84 -6.57 -4.41
CA ILE A 312 7.35 -7.61 -3.51
C ILE A 312 7.75 -8.85 -4.31
N SER A 313 6.88 -9.33 -5.20
CA SER A 313 7.19 -10.51 -6.01
C SER A 313 8.43 -10.29 -6.88
N ASP A 314 8.58 -9.10 -7.48
CA ASP A 314 9.76 -8.71 -8.27
C ASP A 314 11.02 -8.55 -7.40
N PHE A 315 10.90 -7.87 -6.26
CA PHE A 315 12.01 -7.62 -5.35
C PHE A 315 12.65 -8.92 -4.85
N PHE A 316 11.83 -9.90 -4.47
CA PHE A 316 12.28 -11.19 -3.96
C PHE A 316 12.49 -12.24 -5.04
N THR A 317 12.70 -11.84 -6.31
CA THR A 317 12.99 -12.77 -7.42
C THR A 317 14.48 -13.11 -7.49
N VAL A 318 14.83 -14.40 -7.38
CA VAL A 318 16.18 -14.92 -7.68
C VAL A 318 16.29 -15.19 -9.18
N ARG A 319 17.33 -14.66 -9.79
CA ARG A 319 17.61 -14.87 -11.22
C ARG A 319 18.95 -15.57 -11.41
N GLY A 320 18.98 -16.56 -12.30
CA GLY A 320 20.19 -17.19 -12.76
C GLY A 320 21.09 -16.24 -13.57
N ALA A 321 22.31 -16.68 -13.82
CA ALA A 321 23.29 -15.90 -14.60
C ALA A 321 22.85 -15.60 -16.04
N ASP A 322 21.95 -16.42 -16.59
CA ASP A 322 21.34 -16.25 -17.92
C ASP A 322 20.06 -15.41 -17.91
N GLY A 323 19.67 -14.88 -16.73
CA GLY A 323 18.47 -14.08 -16.51
C GLY A 323 17.19 -14.90 -16.28
N THR A 324 17.26 -16.24 -16.29
CA THR A 324 16.11 -17.11 -15.96
C THR A 324 15.66 -16.88 -14.51
N VAL A 325 14.36 -16.95 -14.28
CA VAL A 325 13.79 -16.86 -12.93
C VAL A 325 13.89 -18.23 -12.27
N GLU A 326 14.76 -18.35 -11.26
CA GLU A 326 14.95 -19.57 -10.47
C GLU A 326 13.96 -19.67 -9.30
N PHE A 327 13.64 -18.53 -8.70
CA PHE A 327 12.69 -18.43 -7.61
C PHE A 327 11.97 -17.08 -7.70
N ARG A 328 10.67 -17.10 -7.43
CA ARG A 328 9.82 -15.95 -7.23
C ARG A 328 8.67 -16.34 -6.30
N PRO A 329 8.33 -15.56 -5.26
CA PRO A 329 7.15 -15.82 -4.44
C PRO A 329 5.87 -15.42 -5.17
N THR A 330 4.77 -16.15 -4.94
CA THR A 330 3.43 -15.60 -5.20
C THR A 330 3.14 -14.50 -4.17
N CYS A 331 2.60 -13.38 -4.60
CA CYS A 331 2.18 -12.31 -3.70
C CYS A 331 0.85 -11.73 -4.14
N HIS A 332 -0.11 -11.61 -3.22
CA HIS A 332 -1.41 -11.00 -3.53
C HIS A 332 -2.03 -10.33 -2.32
N TYR A 333 -2.88 -9.35 -2.59
CA TYR A 333 -3.66 -8.68 -1.57
C TYR A 333 -4.98 -9.41 -1.36
N ALA A 334 -5.22 -9.84 -0.13
CA ALA A 334 -6.45 -10.50 0.31
C ALA A 334 -7.15 -9.60 1.33
N TYR A 335 -8.01 -8.73 0.84
CA TYR A 335 -8.61 -7.64 1.60
C TYR A 335 -10.07 -7.91 1.95
N HIS A 336 -10.38 -7.90 3.23
CA HIS A 336 -11.75 -7.78 3.69
C HIS A 336 -11.95 -6.38 4.29
N PRO A 337 -12.46 -5.41 3.50
CA PRO A 337 -12.73 -4.07 3.97
C PRO A 337 -13.85 -4.06 5.03
N CYS A 338 -14.13 -2.89 5.59
CA CYS A 338 -15.26 -2.74 6.49
C CYS A 338 -16.57 -3.21 5.85
N ASN A 339 -17.52 -3.68 6.65
CA ASN A 339 -18.75 -4.29 6.12
C ASN A 339 -19.56 -3.32 5.25
N ASP A 340 -19.53 -2.02 5.54
CA ASP A 340 -20.23 -1.01 4.76
C ASP A 340 -19.61 -0.85 3.36
N ALA A 341 -18.29 -1.01 3.23
CA ALA A 341 -17.62 -1.02 1.94
C ALA A 341 -17.91 -2.29 1.13
N VAL A 342 -17.98 -3.46 1.77
CA VAL A 342 -18.44 -4.71 1.11
C VAL A 342 -19.84 -4.54 0.55
N LEU A 343 -20.77 -3.99 1.34
CA LEU A 343 -22.13 -3.71 0.90
C LEU A 343 -22.16 -2.70 -0.24
N SER A 344 -21.29 -1.68 -0.19
CA SER A 344 -21.19 -0.67 -1.26
C SER A 344 -20.77 -1.28 -2.59
N PHE A 345 -19.83 -2.22 -2.60
CA PHE A 345 -19.49 -2.98 -3.83
C PHE A 345 -20.63 -3.86 -4.31
N HIS A 346 -21.36 -4.51 -3.42
CA HIS A 346 -22.55 -5.31 -3.84
C HIS A 346 -23.59 -4.43 -4.52
N GLU A 347 -23.83 -3.20 -4.02
CA GLU A 347 -24.73 -2.25 -4.68
C GLU A 347 -24.18 -1.75 -6.03
N LEU A 348 -22.87 -1.45 -6.11
CA LEU A 348 -22.20 -1.02 -7.34
C LEU A 348 -22.34 -2.08 -8.43
N PHE A 349 -22.02 -3.35 -8.14
CA PHE A 349 -22.13 -4.45 -9.09
C PHE A 349 -23.59 -4.76 -9.42
N GLY A 350 -24.49 -4.70 -8.43
CA GLY A 350 -25.93 -4.83 -8.64
C GLY A 350 -26.50 -3.74 -9.57
N ALA A 351 -25.87 -2.57 -9.60
CA ALA A 351 -26.18 -1.47 -10.51
C ALA A 351 -25.37 -1.52 -11.83
N ALA A 352 -24.76 -2.65 -12.16
CA ALA A 352 -23.91 -2.85 -13.35
C ALA A 352 -22.75 -1.83 -13.47
N GLY A 353 -22.10 -1.52 -12.37
CA GLY A 353 -20.98 -0.58 -12.30
C GLY A 353 -21.37 0.90 -12.34
N ARG A 354 -22.67 1.22 -12.26
CA ARG A 354 -23.10 2.61 -12.15
C ARG A 354 -22.65 3.20 -10.83
N TRP A 355 -21.92 4.31 -10.89
CA TRP A 355 -21.43 5.02 -9.71
C TRP A 355 -22.58 5.45 -8.80
N PRO A 356 -22.39 5.37 -7.48
CA PRO A 356 -23.36 5.88 -6.51
C PRO A 356 -23.47 7.40 -6.60
N SER A 357 -24.63 7.96 -6.22
CA SER A 357 -24.83 9.40 -6.25
C SER A 357 -24.05 10.14 -5.16
N GLN A 358 -23.63 9.43 -4.11
CA GLN A 358 -22.87 9.97 -3.00
C GLN A 358 -21.72 9.04 -2.61
N GLN A 359 -20.65 9.66 -2.12
CA GLN A 359 -19.47 9.00 -1.60
C GLN A 359 -19.19 9.52 -0.20
N HIS A 360 -18.73 8.65 0.70
CA HIS A 360 -18.47 9.03 2.08
C HIS A 360 -17.30 8.23 2.66
N VAL A 361 -16.29 8.96 3.11
CA VAL A 361 -15.19 8.38 3.88
C VAL A 361 -15.56 8.49 5.36
N LEU A 362 -15.62 7.33 6.02
CA LEU A 362 -15.96 7.24 7.45
C LEU A 362 -14.88 7.90 8.29
N ASP A 363 -15.27 8.92 9.03
CA ASP A 363 -14.35 9.62 9.92
C ASP A 363 -14.26 8.97 11.31
N GLU A 364 -13.31 9.42 12.10
CA GLU A 364 -13.04 8.87 13.43
C GLU A 364 -14.19 9.10 14.45
N HIS A 365 -15.12 10.01 14.18
CA HIS A 365 -16.25 10.28 15.07
C HIS A 365 -17.47 9.42 14.77
N GLU A 366 -17.60 8.98 13.53
CA GLU A 366 -18.70 8.13 13.05
C GLU A 366 -18.48 6.66 13.38
N ILE A 367 -17.22 6.20 13.34
CA ILE A 367 -16.83 4.83 13.68
C ILE A 367 -16.99 4.63 15.20
N VAL A 368 -17.76 3.66 15.63
CA VAL A 368 -18.05 3.42 17.05
C VAL A 368 -17.13 2.42 17.72
N ASP A 369 -16.64 1.44 16.98
CA ASP A 369 -15.64 0.46 17.39
C ASP A 369 -15.02 -0.23 16.17
N GLY A 370 -14.09 -1.15 16.43
CA GLY A 370 -13.41 -1.95 15.43
C GLY A 370 -11.92 -1.63 15.35
N ARG A 371 -11.25 -2.37 14.48
CA ARG A 371 -9.82 -2.24 14.21
C ARG A 371 -9.54 -2.50 12.75
N ASP A 372 -8.39 -2.02 12.32
CA ASP A 372 -7.78 -2.48 11.09
C ASP A 372 -6.61 -3.41 11.41
N GLU A 373 -6.73 -4.66 10.99
CA GLU A 373 -5.73 -5.71 11.16
C GLU A 373 -5.07 -5.96 9.82
N LEU A 374 -3.93 -5.31 9.59
CA LEU A 374 -3.16 -5.39 8.35
C LEU A 374 -1.80 -6.03 8.60
N GLY A 375 -1.51 -7.09 7.87
CA GLY A 375 -0.24 -7.78 7.97
C GLY A 375 0.10 -8.60 6.74
N VAL A 376 1.24 -9.29 6.82
CA VAL A 376 1.73 -10.19 5.79
C VAL A 376 1.76 -11.62 6.32
N LEU A 377 1.12 -12.54 5.61
CA LEU A 377 1.13 -13.97 5.90
C LEU A 377 2.13 -14.65 4.97
N LEU A 378 3.33 -14.91 5.47
CA LEU A 378 4.37 -15.68 4.78
C LEU A 378 4.04 -17.16 4.90
N TYR A 379 4.00 -17.88 3.79
CA TYR A 379 3.56 -19.27 3.79
C TYR A 379 4.48 -20.22 3.01
N GLY A 380 4.35 -21.50 3.29
CA GLY A 380 5.03 -22.60 2.57
C GLY A 380 6.37 -23.03 3.17
N HIS A 381 6.84 -22.35 4.21
CA HIS A 381 8.04 -22.68 4.98
C HIS A 381 7.81 -23.86 5.95
N GLU A 382 8.85 -24.32 6.62
CA GLU A 382 8.84 -25.52 7.48
C GLU A 382 7.75 -25.46 8.60
N ARG A 383 7.44 -24.25 9.12
CA ARG A 383 6.41 -24.04 10.15
C ARG A 383 5.05 -23.62 9.58
N ASN A 384 4.75 -23.97 8.33
CA ASN A 384 3.53 -23.74 7.59
C ASN A 384 3.31 -22.27 7.21
N ALA A 385 2.83 -21.43 8.12
CA ALA A 385 2.59 -20.01 7.84
C ALA A 385 2.83 -19.12 9.06
N PHE A 386 3.34 -17.90 8.80
CA PHE A 386 3.66 -16.89 9.79
C PHE A 386 3.06 -15.54 9.38
N TRP A 387 2.13 -15.03 10.17
CA TRP A 387 1.56 -13.69 10.01
C TRP A 387 2.33 -12.69 10.85
N PHE A 388 2.69 -11.55 10.27
CA PHE A 388 3.30 -10.41 10.97
C PHE A 388 2.59 -9.13 10.56
N GLY A 389 2.14 -8.32 11.53
CA GLY A 389 1.39 -7.12 11.20
C GLY A 389 0.89 -6.32 12.38
N SER A 390 0.14 -5.28 12.06
CA SER A 390 -0.49 -4.29 12.95
C SER A 390 -1.93 -4.68 13.25
N GLN A 391 -2.37 -4.40 14.49
CA GLN A 391 -3.74 -4.55 14.97
C GLN A 391 -4.16 -3.25 15.65
N LEU A 392 -4.42 -2.21 14.84
CA LEU A 392 -4.74 -0.87 15.32
C LEU A 392 -6.24 -0.70 15.51
N THR A 393 -6.68 -0.35 16.72
CA THR A 393 -8.09 -0.05 17.02
C THR A 393 -8.42 1.40 16.73
N ILE A 394 -9.73 1.68 16.52
CA ILE A 394 -10.20 3.06 16.33
C ILE A 394 -9.96 3.92 17.59
N GLU A 395 -10.06 3.32 18.78
CA GLU A 395 -9.80 4.01 20.05
C GLU A 395 -8.33 4.46 20.12
N GLU A 396 -7.39 3.56 19.83
CA GLU A 396 -5.96 3.89 19.78
C GLU A 396 -5.66 4.95 18.71
N ALA A 397 -6.26 4.82 17.52
CA ALA A 397 -6.05 5.79 16.45
C ALA A 397 -6.45 7.22 16.86
N ARG A 398 -7.59 7.38 17.54
CA ARG A 398 -8.05 8.69 18.07
C ARG A 398 -7.11 9.27 19.12
N GLU A 399 -6.53 8.43 19.96
CA GLU A 399 -5.59 8.88 21.00
C GLU A 399 -4.24 9.28 20.42
N LEU A 400 -3.81 8.60 19.34
CA LEU A 400 -2.50 8.80 18.75
C LEU A 400 -2.40 10.03 17.86
N ALA A 401 -3.43 10.30 17.05
CA ALA A 401 -3.43 11.44 16.13
C ALA A 401 -4.86 11.91 15.79
N PRO A 402 -5.07 13.22 15.57
CA PRO A 402 -6.35 13.75 15.13
C PRO A 402 -6.62 13.42 13.66
N PHE A 403 -7.89 13.45 13.25
CA PHE A 403 -8.38 13.24 11.89
C PHE A 403 -8.02 11.84 11.33
N GLN A 404 -7.96 10.83 12.21
CA GLN A 404 -7.53 9.47 11.87
C GLN A 404 -8.56 8.44 12.29
N ASN A 405 -8.92 7.57 11.38
CA ASN A 405 -9.40 6.23 11.72
C ASN A 405 -8.22 5.25 11.73
N ALA A 406 -8.45 3.97 12.04
CA ALA A 406 -7.37 2.99 12.15
C ALA A 406 -6.64 2.77 10.81
N THR A 407 -7.37 2.62 9.72
CA THR A 407 -6.81 2.47 8.36
C THR A 407 -6.02 3.71 7.96
N GLY A 408 -6.60 4.90 8.15
CA GLY A 408 -5.96 6.18 7.80
C GLY A 408 -4.64 6.39 8.54
N LEU A 409 -4.54 6.03 9.83
CA LEU A 409 -3.33 6.22 10.61
C LEU A 409 -2.19 5.27 10.18
N GLN A 410 -2.50 4.04 9.77
CA GLN A 410 -1.50 3.14 9.19
C GLN A 410 -0.91 3.73 7.90
N VAL A 411 -1.74 4.32 7.03
CA VAL A 411 -1.29 4.98 5.79
C VAL A 411 -0.43 6.21 6.11
N THR A 412 -0.95 7.14 6.91
CA THR A 412 -0.30 8.44 7.15
C THR A 412 1.00 8.33 7.94
N SER A 413 1.09 7.36 8.85
CA SER A 413 2.34 7.07 9.58
C SER A 413 3.42 6.46 8.66
N ALA A 414 3.03 5.69 7.64
CA ALA A 414 3.96 5.21 6.63
C ALA A 414 4.44 6.34 5.71
N VAL A 415 3.56 7.28 5.32
CA VAL A 415 3.98 8.50 4.60
C VAL A 415 5.01 9.26 5.41
N LEU A 416 4.78 9.47 6.71
CA LEU A 416 5.77 10.12 7.60
C LEU A 416 7.11 9.37 7.57
N ALA A 417 7.10 8.03 7.73
CA ALA A 417 8.31 7.22 7.71
C ALA A 417 9.05 7.34 6.36
N GLY A 418 8.33 7.32 5.26
CA GLY A 418 8.86 7.53 3.92
C GLY A 418 9.47 8.91 3.72
N MET A 419 8.83 9.96 4.25
CA MET A 419 9.36 11.33 4.20
C MET A 419 10.67 11.45 4.98
N VAL A 420 10.74 10.88 6.19
CA VAL A 420 11.98 10.89 7.00
C VAL A 420 13.08 10.13 6.27
N TRP A 421 12.78 8.94 5.74
CA TRP A 421 13.75 8.16 4.99
C TRP A 421 14.28 8.91 3.76
N ALA A 422 13.41 9.59 3.01
CA ALA A 422 13.81 10.40 1.85
C ALA A 422 14.73 11.57 2.24
N LEU A 423 14.46 12.23 3.39
CA LEU A 423 15.32 13.29 3.93
C LEU A 423 16.70 12.77 4.38
N GLU A 424 16.77 11.54 4.88
CA GLU A 424 18.02 10.88 5.27
C GLU A 424 18.78 10.32 4.05
N ASN A 425 18.09 10.09 2.91
CA ASN A 425 18.64 9.52 1.67
C ASN A 425 18.29 10.39 0.45
N PRO A 426 18.76 11.66 0.38
CA PRO A 426 18.25 12.64 -0.59
C PRO A 426 18.65 12.38 -2.05
N GLU A 427 19.55 11.43 -2.32
CA GLU A 427 20.08 11.12 -3.66
C GLU A 427 19.87 9.66 -4.08
N ALA A 428 18.86 8.96 -3.50
CA ALA A 428 18.59 7.56 -3.81
C ALA A 428 17.91 7.34 -5.19
N GLY A 429 17.47 8.41 -5.87
CA GLY A 429 16.73 8.30 -7.11
C GLY A 429 15.27 7.88 -6.88
N ILE A 430 14.64 7.27 -7.88
CA ILE A 430 13.29 6.71 -7.73
C ILE A 430 13.40 5.37 -7.01
N VAL A 431 12.66 5.21 -5.90
CA VAL A 431 12.66 4.01 -5.08
C VAL A 431 11.23 3.54 -4.81
N GLU A 432 11.05 2.23 -4.74
CA GLU A 432 9.88 1.59 -4.15
C GLU A 432 10.18 1.28 -2.66
N THR A 433 9.16 1.08 -1.84
CA THR A 433 9.34 0.83 -0.40
C THR A 433 10.11 -0.45 -0.09
N ASP A 434 10.12 -1.41 -1.01
CA ASP A 434 10.96 -2.60 -0.94
C ASP A 434 12.46 -2.29 -0.93
N ASP A 435 12.90 -1.19 -1.55
CA ASP A 435 14.31 -0.78 -1.57
C ASP A 435 14.76 -0.11 -0.26
N MET A 436 13.81 0.31 0.59
CA MET A 436 14.08 1.13 1.79
C MET A 436 14.55 0.31 2.99
N ASP A 437 15.18 0.99 3.96
CA ASP A 437 15.54 0.40 5.25
C ASP A 437 14.29 0.20 6.12
N HIS A 438 13.81 -1.06 6.16
CA HIS A 438 12.61 -1.42 6.91
C HIS A 438 12.74 -1.15 8.42
N ARG A 439 13.93 -1.32 9.02
CA ARG A 439 14.14 -1.08 10.45
C ARG A 439 13.94 0.38 10.79
N ARG A 440 14.53 1.28 9.97
CA ARG A 440 14.40 2.73 10.17
C ARG A 440 12.96 3.18 9.95
N CYS A 441 12.30 2.70 8.88
CA CYS A 441 10.92 3.04 8.60
C CYS A 441 9.98 2.56 9.70
N LEU A 442 10.12 1.32 10.16
CA LEU A 442 9.31 0.75 11.24
C LEU A 442 9.58 1.42 12.59
N GLU A 443 10.82 1.82 12.88
CA GLU A 443 11.14 2.58 14.11
C GLU A 443 10.28 3.86 14.22
N ILE A 444 10.09 4.57 13.09
CA ILE A 444 9.27 5.78 13.03
C ILE A 444 7.79 5.45 13.14
N GLN A 445 7.36 4.36 12.52
CA GLN A 445 5.96 4.03 12.36
C GLN A 445 5.36 3.26 13.56
N TYR A 446 6.12 2.41 14.24
CA TYR A 446 5.63 1.58 15.36
C TYR A 446 4.79 2.32 16.40
N PRO A 447 5.09 3.58 16.80
CA PRO A 447 4.26 4.32 17.74
C PRO A 447 2.80 4.55 17.29
N TYR A 448 2.52 4.33 16.01
CA TYR A 448 1.22 4.57 15.37
C TYR A 448 0.48 3.31 14.93
N LEU A 449 1.03 2.12 15.20
CA LEU A 449 0.52 0.86 14.66
C LEU A 449 -0.30 0.03 15.68
N GLY A 450 -0.53 0.55 16.88
CA GLY A 450 -1.15 -0.23 17.96
C GLY A 450 -0.32 -1.47 18.29
N THR A 451 -0.96 -2.63 18.44
CA THR A 451 -0.25 -3.88 18.67
C THR A 451 0.35 -4.40 17.37
N VAL A 452 1.69 -4.58 17.35
CA VAL A 452 2.37 -5.29 16.26
C VAL A 452 2.80 -6.66 16.77
N ALA A 453 2.44 -7.71 16.05
CA ALA A 453 2.67 -9.09 16.49
C ALA A 453 3.06 -10.02 15.33
N GLY A 454 3.90 -11.01 15.65
CA GLY A 454 4.15 -12.19 14.82
C GLY A 454 3.38 -13.39 15.36
N VAL A 455 2.63 -14.08 14.51
CA VAL A 455 1.76 -15.20 14.91
C VAL A 455 1.87 -16.34 13.89
N TYR A 456 2.28 -17.53 14.37
CA TYR A 456 2.25 -18.75 13.57
C TYR A 456 0.86 -19.34 13.50
N THR A 457 0.55 -19.99 12.39
CA THR A 457 -0.72 -20.69 12.20
C THR A 457 -0.53 -22.00 11.41
N ASP A 458 -1.27 -23.03 11.78
CA ASP A 458 -1.38 -24.27 11.02
C ASP A 458 -2.45 -24.20 9.93
N TRP A 459 -3.11 -23.05 9.79
CA TRP A 459 -4.11 -22.83 8.74
C TRP A 459 -3.48 -22.95 7.34
N THR A 460 -4.25 -23.54 6.44
CA THR A 460 -3.96 -23.54 4.99
C THR A 460 -5.24 -23.20 4.23
N PRO A 461 -5.15 -22.83 2.93
CA PRO A 461 -6.34 -22.65 2.09
C PRO A 461 -7.27 -23.87 2.01
N LEU A 462 -6.80 -25.05 2.38
CA LEU A 462 -7.60 -26.28 2.43
C LEU A 462 -8.28 -26.53 3.78
N THR A 463 -7.95 -25.76 4.83
CA THR A 463 -8.55 -25.93 6.16
C THR A 463 -10.07 -25.76 6.07
N ASP A 464 -10.83 -26.72 6.61
CA ASP A 464 -12.29 -26.79 6.55
C ASP A 464 -12.88 -26.81 5.12
N ARG A 465 -12.11 -27.32 4.14
CA ARG A 465 -12.58 -27.70 2.81
C ARG A 465 -12.50 -29.25 2.68
N PRO A 466 -13.37 -29.91 1.91
CA PRO A 466 -14.37 -29.38 1.00
C PRO A 466 -15.70 -28.98 1.69
N GLY A 467 -16.45 -28.07 1.03
CA GLY A 467 -17.81 -27.72 1.39
C GLY A 467 -18.85 -28.71 0.83
N LEU A 468 -20.10 -28.25 0.73
CA LEU A 468 -21.21 -29.06 0.17
C LEU A 468 -21.07 -29.30 -1.35
N PHE A 469 -20.32 -28.44 -2.05
CA PHE A 469 -20.11 -28.51 -3.49
C PHE A 469 -18.66 -28.86 -3.77
N ALA A 470 -18.45 -29.65 -4.85
CA ALA A 470 -17.11 -29.98 -5.29
C ALA A 470 -16.39 -28.74 -5.81
N GLU A 471 -15.16 -28.55 -5.38
CA GLU A 471 -14.26 -27.52 -5.86
C GLU A 471 -13.03 -28.17 -6.56
N ASP A 472 -12.44 -27.43 -7.49
CA ASP A 472 -11.25 -27.86 -8.20
C ASP A 472 -10.00 -27.51 -7.41
N LEU A 473 -9.61 -28.40 -6.49
CA LEU A 473 -8.54 -28.20 -5.51
C LEU A 473 -7.35 -29.11 -5.79
N ASP A 474 -6.14 -28.68 -5.37
CA ASP A 474 -4.94 -29.52 -5.27
C ASP A 474 -4.74 -29.93 -3.80
N PRO A 475 -5.17 -31.13 -3.40
CA PRO A 475 -5.05 -31.58 -2.01
C PRO A 475 -3.60 -31.94 -1.61
N ASP A 476 -2.70 -32.14 -2.57
CA ASP A 476 -1.32 -32.57 -2.33
C ASP A 476 -0.37 -31.38 -2.10
N ASP A 477 -0.78 -30.15 -2.50
CA ASP A 477 -0.01 -28.92 -2.28
C ASP A 477 -0.96 -27.78 -1.84
N PRO A 478 -1.16 -27.61 -0.52
CA PRO A 478 -2.17 -26.69 0.00
C PRO A 478 -1.94 -25.23 -0.39
N TRP A 479 -0.71 -24.85 -0.68
CA TRP A 479 -0.33 -23.47 -0.94
C TRP A 479 -0.28 -23.10 -2.43
N GLN A 480 -0.95 -23.87 -3.30
CA GLN A 480 -1.20 -23.46 -4.67
C GLN A 480 -2.30 -22.37 -4.71
N PHE A 481 -2.14 -21.37 -5.55
CA PHE A 481 -3.14 -20.29 -5.72
C PHE A 481 -4.54 -20.82 -6.07
N ARG A 482 -4.62 -21.95 -6.75
CA ARG A 482 -5.85 -22.69 -7.02
C ARG A 482 -6.67 -22.97 -5.74
N ASN A 483 -5.99 -23.29 -4.64
CA ASN A 483 -6.65 -23.55 -3.36
C ASN A 483 -7.01 -22.25 -2.61
N VAL A 484 -6.36 -21.16 -2.94
CA VAL A 484 -6.64 -19.82 -2.38
C VAL A 484 -7.89 -19.22 -3.02
N LEU A 485 -8.06 -19.40 -4.34
CA LEU A 485 -9.18 -18.87 -5.09
C LEU A 485 -10.52 -19.52 -4.66
N VAL A 486 -11.57 -18.72 -4.64
CA VAL A 486 -12.95 -19.16 -4.31
C VAL A 486 -13.82 -18.98 -5.53
N HIS A 487 -14.54 -20.05 -5.93
CA HIS A 487 -15.43 -20.09 -7.10
C HIS A 487 -16.91 -19.95 -6.72
#